data_d6160963db2e2c87d887e71c47a71628
#
_entry.id   d6160963db2e2c87d887e71c47a71628
#
_cell.length_a   1.000
_cell.length_b   1.000
_cell.length_c   1.000
_cell.angle_alpha   90.00
_cell.angle_beta   90.00
_cell.angle_gamma   90.00
#
_symmetry.space_group_name_H-M   'P 1'
#
loop_
_entity.id
_entity.type
_entity.pdbx_description
1 polymer ?
#
loop_
_entity_poly.entity_id
_entity_poly.type
_entity_poly.pdbx_seq_one_letter_code
_entity_poly.pdbx_strand_id
1 'polypeptide(L)'
;MKASNSMLLRKHKCDKKRMDDIMLASEKRGKKPNQKLKPYLVQQYLLKYTDENHTASAYDIVSFLEYCGIAAERRSIYRDIQDINKVMWLMDNKSADDDGIDIEAAEEALAADDGDNEKVIVYQKHVKKDKGFYVRQRRYDERDIRLLAECVYSAKF
;
A
#
# COMPACT_ATOMS: atom_id res chain seq x y z
N MET A 1 5.57 28.11 1.29
CA MET A 1 6.11 27.01 0.49
C MET A 1 4.96 26.13 -0.02
N LYS A 2 4.39 26.47 -1.22
CA LYS A 2 3.19 25.80 -1.80
C LYS A 2 3.44 25.35 -3.26
N ALA A 3 4.65 24.97 -3.62
CA ALA A 3 5.03 24.74 -5.03
C ALA A 3 5.19 23.26 -5.45
N SER A 4 5.19 22.29 -4.51
CA SER A 4 5.50 20.90 -4.87
C SER A 4 4.33 20.08 -5.42
N ASN A 5 3.08 20.43 -5.11
CA ASN A 5 1.93 19.60 -5.52
C ASN A 5 1.47 19.84 -6.97
N SER A 6 1.83 21.00 -7.57
CA SER A 6 1.41 21.31 -8.94
C SER A 6 2.23 20.58 -10.01
N MET A 7 3.41 20.11 -9.67
CA MET A 7 4.31 19.45 -10.63
C MET A 7 3.96 17.98 -10.85
N LEU A 8 3.44 17.31 -9.83
CA LEU A 8 2.91 15.94 -9.95
C LEU A 8 1.64 15.89 -10.78
N LEU A 9 0.75 16.86 -10.62
CA LEU A 9 -0.49 16.96 -11.41
C LEU A 9 -0.26 17.29 -12.90
N ARG A 10 0.85 17.93 -13.27
CA ARG A 10 1.16 18.23 -14.68
C ARG A 10 1.70 17.05 -15.47
N LYS A 11 2.37 16.09 -14.83
CA LYS A 11 2.80 14.84 -15.49
C LYS A 11 1.63 13.91 -15.83
N HIS A 12 0.52 14.00 -15.10
CA HIS A 12 -0.68 13.17 -15.36
C HIS A 12 -1.52 13.60 -16.57
N LYS A 13 -1.28 14.76 -17.16
CA LYS A 13 -2.11 15.27 -18.27
C LYS A 13 -1.67 14.80 -19.65
N CYS A 14 -0.45 14.26 -19.80
CA CYS A 14 0.10 13.92 -21.10
C CYS A 14 -0.34 12.56 -21.66
N ASP A 15 -0.87 11.65 -20.83
CA ASP A 15 -1.14 10.25 -21.23
C ASP A 15 -2.62 9.89 -21.35
N LYS A 16 -3.53 10.87 -21.22
CA LYS A 16 -4.98 10.60 -21.26
C LYS A 16 -5.42 9.95 -22.58
N LYS A 17 -4.83 10.37 -23.70
CA LYS A 17 -5.16 9.84 -25.04
C LYS A 17 -4.70 8.37 -25.21
N ARG A 18 -3.59 7.99 -24.57
CA ARG A 18 -3.08 6.60 -24.62
C ARG A 18 -3.89 5.66 -23.73
N MET A 19 -4.51 6.19 -22.66
CA MET A 19 -5.40 5.43 -21.78
C MET A 19 -6.76 5.17 -22.40
N ASP A 20 -7.31 6.12 -23.17
CA ASP A 20 -8.58 5.94 -23.85
C ASP A 20 -8.51 4.83 -24.92
N ASP A 21 -7.37 4.71 -25.61
CA ASP A 21 -7.13 3.64 -26.59
C ASP A 21 -6.98 2.24 -25.94
N ILE A 22 -6.48 2.17 -24.70
CA ILE A 22 -6.38 0.92 -23.92
C ILE A 22 -7.73 0.53 -23.33
N MET A 23 -8.56 1.50 -22.94
CA MET A 23 -9.90 1.24 -22.41
C MET A 23 -10.86 0.72 -23.48
N LEU A 24 -10.79 1.21 -24.71
CA LEU A 24 -11.61 0.73 -25.83
C LEU A 24 -11.33 -0.75 -26.21
N ALA A 25 -10.16 -1.27 -25.88
CA ALA A 25 -9.79 -2.66 -26.13
C ALA A 25 -10.33 -3.67 -25.08
N SER A 26 -10.91 -3.21 -23.94
CA SER A 26 -11.25 -4.06 -22.80
C SER A 26 -12.74 -4.35 -22.60
N GLU A 27 -13.63 -3.94 -23.51
CA GLU A 27 -15.07 -4.22 -23.41
C GLU A 27 -15.50 -5.66 -23.77
N LYS A 28 -14.60 -6.62 -23.70
CA LYS A 28 -15.03 -8.04 -23.70
C LYS A 28 -15.45 -8.40 -22.27
N ARG A 29 -16.74 -8.74 -22.10
CA ARG A 29 -17.31 -9.37 -20.90
C ARG A 29 -16.46 -10.58 -20.49
N GLY A 30 -15.43 -10.34 -19.68
CA GLY A 30 -14.45 -11.32 -19.23
C GLY A 30 -13.68 -10.75 -18.03
N LYS A 31 -13.01 -11.60 -17.28
CA LYS A 31 -12.22 -11.26 -16.08
C LYS A 31 -11.42 -9.96 -16.31
N LYS A 32 -11.62 -8.97 -15.45
CA LYS A 32 -10.85 -7.71 -15.45
C LYS A 32 -9.36 -8.05 -15.49
N PRO A 33 -8.57 -7.49 -16.41
CA PRO A 33 -7.15 -7.84 -16.56
C PRO A 33 -6.36 -7.44 -15.29
N ASN A 34 -5.27 -8.17 -15.04
CA ASN A 34 -4.27 -7.84 -14.01
C ASN A 34 -4.78 -7.76 -12.56
N GLN A 35 -5.96 -8.29 -12.24
CA GLN A 35 -6.52 -8.24 -10.88
C GLN A 35 -5.61 -8.92 -9.84
N LYS A 36 -4.80 -9.90 -10.24
CA LYS A 36 -3.85 -10.57 -9.34
C LYS A 36 -2.71 -9.66 -8.88
N LEU A 37 -2.38 -8.63 -9.65
CA LEU A 37 -1.34 -7.66 -9.29
C LEU A 37 -1.86 -6.55 -8.37
N LYS A 38 -3.17 -6.43 -8.21
CA LYS A 38 -3.81 -5.34 -7.48
C LYS A 38 -3.33 -5.23 -6.02
N PRO A 39 -3.37 -6.28 -5.18
CA PRO A 39 -2.92 -6.19 -3.78
C PRO A 39 -1.45 -5.78 -3.68
N TYR A 40 -0.59 -6.32 -4.54
CA TYR A 40 0.82 -5.95 -4.59
C TYR A 40 1.02 -4.47 -4.90
N LEU A 41 0.32 -3.93 -5.90
CA LEU A 41 0.40 -2.51 -6.26
C LEU A 41 -0.15 -1.60 -5.16
N VAL A 42 -1.21 -2.02 -4.46
CA VAL A 42 -1.73 -1.32 -3.28
C VAL A 42 -0.67 -1.25 -2.19
N GLN A 43 -0.02 -2.37 -1.88
CA GLN A 43 1.06 -2.42 -0.89
C GLN A 43 2.23 -1.51 -1.29
N GLN A 44 2.71 -1.58 -2.54
CA GLN A 44 3.80 -0.74 -3.02
C GLN A 44 3.46 0.76 -2.99
N TYR A 45 2.22 1.10 -3.33
CA TYR A 45 1.74 2.48 -3.24
C TYR A 45 1.78 3.00 -1.80
N LEU A 46 1.23 2.22 -0.87
CA LEU A 46 1.19 2.61 0.55
C LEU A 46 2.60 2.71 1.14
N LEU A 47 3.47 1.72 0.87
CA LEU A 47 4.87 1.76 1.32
C LEU A 47 5.63 2.98 0.81
N LYS A 48 5.34 3.44 -0.41
CA LYS A 48 6.08 4.53 -1.03
C LYS A 48 5.56 5.92 -0.67
N TYR A 49 4.25 6.05 -0.50
CA TYR A 49 3.61 7.36 -0.46
C TYR A 49 2.91 7.69 0.86
N THR A 50 2.88 6.75 1.82
CA THR A 50 2.17 6.99 3.08
C THR A 50 3.07 6.83 4.30
N ASP A 51 2.79 7.60 5.31
CA ASP A 51 3.36 7.55 6.65
C ASP A 51 2.32 8.06 7.67
N GLU A 52 2.68 8.15 8.94
CA GLU A 52 1.79 8.64 10.00
C GLU A 52 1.26 10.06 9.76
N ASN A 53 2.02 10.87 9.02
CA ASN A 53 1.66 12.26 8.72
C ASN A 53 0.98 12.41 7.35
N HIS A 54 1.16 11.44 6.47
CA HIS A 54 0.65 11.44 5.11
C HIS A 54 -0.12 10.16 4.85
N THR A 55 -1.42 10.21 5.02
CA THR A 55 -2.32 9.08 4.77
C THR A 55 -2.88 9.10 3.35
N ALA A 56 -3.21 7.94 2.80
CA ALA A 56 -3.87 7.81 1.51
C ALA A 56 -5.33 7.38 1.69
N SER A 57 -6.24 8.08 1.04
CA SER A 57 -7.63 7.66 0.98
C SER A 57 -7.81 6.47 0.02
N ALA A 58 -8.92 5.74 0.18
CA ALA A 58 -9.25 4.67 -0.77
C ALA A 58 -9.44 5.20 -2.21
N TYR A 59 -9.78 6.48 -2.38
CA TYR A 59 -9.89 7.11 -3.70
C TYR A 59 -8.52 7.34 -4.34
N ASP A 60 -7.53 7.75 -3.55
CA ASP A 60 -6.17 7.95 -4.07
C ASP A 60 -5.59 6.63 -4.56
N ILE A 61 -5.84 5.54 -3.81
CA ILE A 61 -5.42 4.19 -4.19
C ILE A 61 -6.13 3.73 -5.46
N VAL A 62 -7.45 3.96 -5.59
CA VAL A 62 -8.22 3.62 -6.80
C VAL A 62 -7.66 4.40 -8.00
N SER A 63 -7.44 5.71 -7.86
CA SER A 63 -6.90 6.54 -8.94
C SER A 63 -5.50 6.09 -9.37
N PHE A 64 -4.67 5.64 -8.43
CA PHE A 64 -3.37 5.05 -8.75
C PHE A 64 -3.51 3.75 -9.52
N LEU A 65 -4.41 2.85 -9.11
CA LEU A 65 -4.66 1.59 -9.80
C LEU A 65 -5.22 1.80 -11.21
N GLU A 66 -6.11 2.76 -11.38
CA GLU A 66 -6.61 3.17 -12.70
C GLU A 66 -5.48 3.68 -13.59
N TYR A 67 -4.56 4.48 -13.04
CA TYR A 67 -3.35 4.90 -13.74
C TYR A 67 -2.49 3.69 -14.17
N CYS A 68 -2.43 2.63 -13.36
CA CYS A 68 -1.76 1.37 -13.69
C CYS A 68 -2.56 0.47 -14.66
N GLY A 69 -3.74 0.90 -15.12
CA GLY A 69 -4.61 0.12 -16.02
C GLY A 69 -5.40 -0.99 -15.31
N ILE A 70 -5.58 -0.87 -13.98
CA ILE A 70 -6.34 -1.84 -13.18
C ILE A 70 -7.61 -1.18 -12.66
N ALA A 71 -8.77 -1.64 -13.14
CA ALA A 71 -10.05 -1.18 -12.63
C ALA A 71 -10.30 -1.75 -11.24
N ALA A 72 -10.46 -0.87 -10.26
CA ALA A 72 -10.71 -1.23 -8.88
C ALA A 72 -11.91 -0.47 -8.31
N GLU A 73 -12.60 -1.12 -7.38
CA GLU A 73 -13.68 -0.51 -6.61
C GLU A 73 -13.21 -0.21 -5.19
N ARG A 74 -13.68 0.88 -4.61
CA ARG A 74 -13.35 1.28 -3.24
C ARG A 74 -13.50 0.14 -2.23
N ARG A 75 -14.60 -0.63 -2.30
CA ARG A 75 -14.84 -1.76 -1.38
C ARG A 75 -13.79 -2.87 -1.51
N SER A 76 -13.26 -3.06 -2.71
CA SER A 76 -12.23 -4.07 -2.93
C SER A 76 -10.88 -3.69 -2.32
N ILE A 77 -10.58 -2.38 -2.21
CA ILE A 77 -9.34 -1.90 -1.58
C ILE A 77 -9.29 -2.28 -0.09
N TYR A 78 -10.41 -2.16 0.62
CA TYR A 78 -10.47 -2.57 2.03
C TYR A 78 -10.16 -4.05 2.22
N ARG A 79 -10.65 -4.92 1.33
CA ARG A 79 -10.36 -6.36 1.36
C ARG A 79 -8.89 -6.62 1.03
N ASP A 80 -8.36 -5.98 -0.01
CA ASP A 80 -6.95 -6.12 -0.38
C ASP A 80 -6.03 -5.73 0.79
N ILE A 81 -6.37 -4.66 1.54
CA ILE A 81 -5.60 -4.23 2.70
C ILE A 81 -5.70 -5.25 3.84
N GLN A 82 -6.87 -5.83 4.07
CA GLN A 82 -7.01 -6.93 5.05
C GLN A 82 -6.15 -8.13 4.67
N ASP A 83 -6.17 -8.53 3.40
CA ASP A 83 -5.37 -9.65 2.91
C ASP A 83 -3.86 -9.35 3.00
N ILE A 84 -3.45 -8.11 2.73
CA ILE A 84 -2.05 -7.68 2.90
C ILE A 84 -1.65 -7.76 4.38
N ASN A 85 -2.48 -7.28 5.31
CA ASN A 85 -2.19 -7.36 6.74
C ASN A 85 -2.06 -8.81 7.22
N LYS A 86 -2.92 -9.73 6.75
CA LYS A 86 -2.79 -11.17 7.05
C LYS A 86 -1.45 -11.73 6.59
N VAL A 87 -1.07 -11.45 5.34
CA VAL A 87 0.21 -11.91 4.79
C VAL A 87 1.39 -11.34 5.57
N MET A 88 1.36 -10.06 5.93
CA MET A 88 2.42 -9.42 6.70
C MET A 88 2.53 -10.02 8.09
N TRP A 89 1.40 -10.22 8.77
CA TRP A 89 1.36 -10.87 10.09
C TRP A 89 1.94 -12.28 10.04
N LEU A 90 1.56 -13.07 9.03
CA LEU A 90 2.10 -14.41 8.83
C LEU A 90 3.61 -14.43 8.61
N MET A 91 4.14 -13.43 7.88
CA MET A 91 5.57 -13.33 7.64
C MET A 91 6.35 -12.95 8.89
N ASP A 92 5.78 -12.11 9.75
CA ASP A 92 6.42 -11.62 10.96
C ASP A 92 6.35 -12.68 12.09
N ASN A 93 5.29 -13.49 12.12
CA ASN A 93 5.06 -14.48 13.18
C ASN A 93 5.42 -15.92 12.78
N LYS A 94 5.87 -16.16 11.54
CA LYS A 94 6.27 -17.50 11.11
C LYS A 94 7.58 -17.90 11.77
N SER A 95 7.54 -18.97 12.56
CA SER A 95 8.75 -19.65 13.06
C SER A 95 9.44 -20.41 11.92
N ALA A 96 10.78 -20.50 11.97
CA ALA A 96 11.55 -21.25 10.99
C ALA A 96 11.22 -22.77 10.98
N ASP A 97 10.65 -23.26 12.06
CA ASP A 97 10.33 -24.69 12.28
C ASP A 97 8.87 -25.02 11.93
N ASP A 98 8.08 -24.04 11.49
CA ASP A 98 6.66 -24.23 11.19
C ASP A 98 6.46 -24.50 9.70
N ASP A 99 6.11 -25.75 9.37
CA ASP A 99 5.89 -26.24 8.01
C ASP A 99 4.56 -25.74 7.39
N GLY A 100 3.70 -25.07 8.16
CA GLY A 100 2.38 -24.61 7.75
C GLY A 100 2.25 -23.09 7.63
N ILE A 101 1.31 -22.66 6.79
CA ILE A 101 0.79 -21.29 6.77
C ILE A 101 -0.63 -21.35 7.31
N ASP A 102 -0.83 -20.87 8.54
CA ASP A 102 -2.13 -20.84 9.19
C ASP A 102 -2.79 -19.46 8.97
N ILE A 103 -3.62 -19.39 7.92
CA ILE A 103 -4.34 -18.16 7.58
C ILE A 103 -5.46 -17.89 8.61
N GLU A 104 -6.05 -18.93 9.21
CA GLU A 104 -7.11 -18.79 10.21
C GLU A 104 -6.56 -18.16 11.48
N ALA A 105 -5.37 -18.56 11.94
CA ALA A 105 -4.71 -17.94 13.07
C ALA A 105 -4.42 -16.46 12.84
N ALA A 106 -4.01 -16.07 11.63
CA ALA A 106 -3.81 -14.65 11.29
C ALA A 106 -5.12 -13.87 11.30
N GLU A 107 -6.23 -14.47 10.86
CA GLU A 107 -7.55 -13.83 10.91
C GLU A 107 -8.02 -13.62 12.35
N GLU A 108 -7.86 -14.63 13.21
CA GLU A 108 -8.22 -14.53 14.62
C GLU A 108 -7.37 -13.49 15.36
N ALA A 109 -6.05 -13.49 15.16
CA ALA A 109 -5.15 -12.52 15.78
C ALA A 109 -5.49 -11.08 15.37
N LEU A 110 -5.68 -10.82 14.08
CA LEU A 110 -6.03 -9.50 13.57
C LEU A 110 -7.45 -9.06 13.92
N ALA A 111 -8.38 -9.99 14.15
CA ALA A 111 -9.74 -9.70 14.59
C ALA A 111 -9.80 -9.40 16.10
N ALA A 112 -8.96 -10.04 16.90
CA ALA A 112 -8.86 -9.83 18.35
C ALA A 112 -8.12 -8.53 18.71
N ASP A 113 -7.41 -7.91 17.76
CA ASP A 113 -6.61 -6.70 17.99
C ASP A 113 -7.48 -5.45 17.98
N ASP A 114 -8.00 -5.08 19.14
CA ASP A 114 -8.83 -3.86 19.33
C ASP A 114 -8.05 -2.55 19.09
N GLY A 115 -6.71 -2.59 19.16
CA GLY A 115 -5.84 -1.41 19.10
C GLY A 115 -5.15 -1.20 17.75
N ASP A 116 -5.43 -2.02 16.74
CA ASP A 116 -4.69 -2.05 15.47
C ASP A 116 -3.16 -2.26 15.65
N ASN A 117 -2.72 -2.87 16.77
CA ASN A 117 -1.30 -3.01 17.10
C ASN A 117 -0.60 -4.05 16.22
N GLU A 118 -1.31 -5.10 15.88
CA GLU A 118 -0.83 -6.21 15.02
C GLU A 118 -0.89 -5.86 13.53
N LYS A 119 -1.56 -4.76 13.16
CA LYS A 119 -1.74 -4.36 11.76
C LYS A 119 -0.59 -3.49 11.28
N VAL A 120 0.01 -3.88 10.17
CA VAL A 120 1.04 -3.10 9.48
C VAL A 120 0.44 -1.89 8.75
N ILE A 121 -0.71 -2.09 8.09
CA ILE A 121 -1.47 -1.03 7.43
C ILE A 121 -2.67 -0.66 8.30
N VAL A 122 -2.71 0.57 8.76
CA VAL A 122 -3.70 1.10 9.69
C VAL A 122 -4.54 2.18 9.04
N TYR A 123 -5.81 2.29 9.46
CA TYR A 123 -6.70 3.37 9.03
C TYR A 123 -6.81 4.45 10.09
N GLN A 124 -6.35 5.64 9.79
CA GLN A 124 -6.42 6.80 10.68
C GLN A 124 -7.78 7.48 10.57
N LYS A 125 -8.53 7.52 11.66
CA LYS A 125 -9.90 8.09 11.72
C LYS A 125 -9.95 9.55 12.17
N HIS A 126 -8.97 10.02 12.95
CA HIS A 126 -9.17 11.18 13.85
C HIS A 126 -8.35 12.44 13.55
N VAL A 127 -7.53 12.49 12.54
CA VAL A 127 -6.81 13.73 12.21
C VAL A 127 -7.64 14.55 11.24
N LYS A 128 -7.85 15.83 11.57
CA LYS A 128 -8.83 16.75 10.95
C LYS A 128 -8.71 16.95 9.44
N LYS A 129 -7.66 16.50 8.79
CA LYS A 129 -7.43 16.70 7.35
C LYS A 129 -7.21 15.43 6.53
N ASP A 130 -6.62 14.39 7.09
CA ASP A 130 -6.12 13.27 6.28
C ASP A 130 -6.61 11.94 6.88
N LYS A 131 -7.87 11.60 6.57
CA LYS A 131 -8.43 10.29 6.87
C LYS A 131 -7.99 9.31 5.80
N GLY A 132 -7.23 8.28 6.16
CA GLY A 132 -6.77 7.32 5.18
C GLY A 132 -5.94 6.20 5.77
N PHE A 133 -5.39 5.41 4.88
CA PHE A 133 -4.50 4.31 5.22
C PHE A 133 -3.06 4.78 5.25
N TYR A 134 -2.27 4.23 6.14
CA TYR A 134 -0.83 4.41 6.18
C TYR A 134 -0.15 3.16 6.69
N VAL A 135 1.15 3.01 6.38
CA VAL A 135 1.99 1.93 6.87
C VAL A 135 2.62 2.36 8.18
N ARG A 136 2.26 1.66 9.28
CA ARG A 136 2.80 1.92 10.62
C ARG A 136 4.19 1.33 10.77
N GLN A 137 4.35 0.06 10.47
CA GLN A 137 5.62 -0.63 10.61
C GLN A 137 6.37 -0.66 9.30
N ARG A 138 7.54 -0.06 9.29
CA ARG A 138 8.50 -0.16 8.20
C ARG A 138 9.63 -1.06 8.62
N ARG A 139 10.21 -1.78 7.68
CA ARG A 139 11.33 -2.71 7.91
C ARG A 139 12.55 -2.02 8.53
N TYR A 140 12.71 -0.73 8.26
CA TYR A 140 13.76 0.11 8.81
C TYR A 140 13.13 1.40 9.31
N ASP A 141 13.43 1.77 10.54
CA ASP A 141 13.07 3.06 11.10
C ASP A 141 14.10 4.14 10.71
N GLU A 142 13.87 5.38 11.12
CA GLU A 142 14.78 6.49 10.82
C GLU A 142 16.17 6.27 11.48
N ARG A 143 16.22 5.61 12.64
CA ARG A 143 17.46 5.28 13.35
C ARG A 143 18.25 4.24 12.58
N ASP A 144 17.60 3.20 12.08
CA ASP A 144 18.23 2.16 11.28
C ASP A 144 18.85 2.75 10.01
N ILE A 145 18.10 3.60 9.32
CA ILE A 145 18.58 4.27 8.10
C ILE A 145 19.77 5.16 8.40
N ARG A 146 19.72 5.92 9.52
CA ARG A 146 20.84 6.75 9.97
C ARG A 146 22.07 5.91 10.29
N LEU A 147 21.90 4.82 11.04
CA LEU A 147 22.99 3.89 11.37
C LEU A 147 23.61 3.27 10.12
N LEU A 148 22.79 2.82 9.18
CA LEU A 148 23.26 2.31 7.89
C LEU A 148 24.04 3.36 7.10
N ALA A 149 23.55 4.60 7.07
CA ALA A 149 24.24 5.72 6.40
C ALA A 149 25.59 6.03 7.08
N GLU A 150 25.63 6.03 8.42
CA GLU A 150 26.86 6.23 9.18
C GLU A 150 27.87 5.09 8.94
N CYS A 151 27.41 3.83 8.88
CA CYS A 151 28.26 2.69 8.56
C CYS A 151 28.88 2.82 7.16
N VAL A 152 28.09 3.19 6.17
CA VAL A 152 28.57 3.41 4.79
C VAL A 152 29.53 4.59 4.73
N TYR A 153 29.25 5.66 5.48
CA TYR A 153 30.12 6.85 5.52
C TYR A 153 31.43 6.57 6.24
N SER A 154 31.42 5.76 7.31
CA SER A 154 32.59 5.38 8.09
C SER A 154 33.46 4.36 7.37
N ALA A 155 32.89 3.56 6.49
CA ALA A 155 33.60 2.58 5.66
C ALA A 155 34.35 3.23 4.48
N LYS A 156 34.74 4.50 4.60
CA LYS A 156 35.64 5.16 3.65
C LYS A 156 36.99 4.48 3.69
N PHE A 157 37.28 3.82 2.60
CA PHE A 157 38.59 3.25 2.27
C PHE A 157 39.60 4.33 1.97
#